data_849c85b29b5e15614d0cf0afe38f6677
#
_entry.id   849c85b29b5e15614d0cf0afe38f6677
#
_cell.length_a   1.000
_cell.length_b   1.000
_cell.length_c   1.000
_cell.angle_alpha   90.00
_cell.angle_beta   90.00
_cell.angle_gamma   90.00
#
_symmetry.space_group_name_H-M   'P 1'
#
loop_
_entity.id
_entity.type
_entity.pdbx_description
1 polymer ?
#
loop_
_entity_poly.entity_id
_entity_poly.type
_entity_poly.pdbx_seq_one_letter_code
_entity_poly.pdbx_strand_id
1 'polypeptide(L)'
;MVNTKFEIYKLRRELKRNGISCVFKRYTNNEFGEPDHTHETIVCTIKCLYHEQNSNIQITTGETTQIRTKKIPMLLCLYKKTNSLKPGDFMILNEKKYKVTGIVNIQEWNLLGDISLEVVDNVVQN
;
A
#
# COMPACT_ATOMS: atom_id res chain seq x y z
N MET A 1 -23.36 5.19 -16.35
CA MET A 1 -23.43 5.24 -14.88
C MET A 1 -22.86 3.96 -14.29
N VAL A 2 -21.99 4.07 -13.34
CA VAL A 2 -21.38 2.89 -12.74
C VAL A 2 -22.29 2.34 -11.67
N ASN A 3 -22.53 1.04 -11.69
CA ASN A 3 -23.33 0.39 -10.66
C ASN A 3 -22.39 0.05 -9.49
N THR A 4 -22.43 0.84 -8.45
CA THR A 4 -21.51 0.70 -7.33
C THR A 4 -21.66 -0.64 -6.60
N LYS A 5 -22.87 -1.18 -6.49
CA LYS A 5 -23.08 -2.47 -5.84
C LYS A 5 -22.42 -3.59 -6.65
N PHE A 6 -22.47 -3.49 -7.97
CA PHE A 6 -21.87 -4.47 -8.86
C PHE A 6 -20.35 -4.41 -8.76
N GLU A 7 -19.78 -3.22 -8.69
CA GLU A 7 -18.33 -3.07 -8.55
C GLU A 7 -17.82 -3.63 -7.22
N ILE A 8 -18.55 -3.39 -6.13
CA ILE A 8 -18.19 -3.96 -4.83
C ILE A 8 -18.27 -5.48 -4.88
N TYR A 9 -19.31 -6.03 -5.50
CA TYR A 9 -19.48 -7.46 -5.62
C TYR A 9 -18.33 -8.09 -6.41
N LYS A 10 -17.93 -7.47 -7.51
CA LYS A 10 -16.80 -7.96 -8.30
C LYS A 10 -15.52 -7.96 -7.48
N LEU A 11 -15.26 -6.88 -6.77
CA LEU A 11 -14.04 -6.79 -5.97
C LEU A 11 -14.03 -7.83 -4.87
N ARG A 12 -15.15 -8.01 -4.16
CA ARG A 12 -15.22 -9.02 -3.09
C ARG A 12 -14.98 -10.41 -3.64
N ARG A 13 -15.50 -10.69 -4.83
CA ARG A 13 -15.31 -11.98 -5.48
C ARG A 13 -13.84 -12.21 -5.84
N GLU A 14 -13.18 -11.20 -6.40
CA GLU A 14 -11.76 -11.28 -6.73
C GLU A 14 -10.90 -11.40 -5.48
N LEU A 15 -11.21 -10.67 -4.43
CA LEU A 15 -10.48 -10.74 -3.18
C LEU A 15 -10.60 -12.14 -2.57
N LYS A 16 -11.77 -12.76 -2.69
CA LYS A 16 -11.97 -14.09 -2.16
C LYS A 16 -11.16 -15.13 -2.92
N ARG A 17 -11.04 -14.96 -4.24
CA ARG A 17 -10.33 -15.92 -5.08
C ARG A 17 -8.82 -15.72 -5.11
N ASN A 18 -8.40 -14.48 -5.29
CA ASN A 18 -7.00 -14.15 -5.56
C ASN A 18 -6.38 -13.20 -4.55
N GLY A 19 -7.14 -12.75 -3.59
CA GLY A 19 -6.63 -11.80 -2.61
C GLY A 19 -5.62 -12.41 -1.66
N ILE A 20 -4.69 -11.59 -1.21
CA ILE A 20 -3.71 -11.98 -0.21
C ILE A 20 -4.02 -11.24 1.08
N SER A 21 -3.81 -11.90 2.21
CA SER A 21 -4.01 -11.26 3.50
C SER A 21 -2.77 -10.48 3.86
N CYS A 22 -2.91 -9.18 3.99
CA CYS A 22 -1.80 -8.29 4.32
C CYS A 22 -1.95 -7.84 5.76
N VAL A 23 -0.95 -8.14 6.58
CA VAL A 23 -0.94 -7.73 7.99
C VAL A 23 -0.12 -6.46 8.08
N PHE A 24 -0.78 -5.35 8.38
CA PHE A 24 -0.12 -4.06 8.51
C PHE A 24 0.26 -3.83 9.95
N LYS A 25 1.46 -3.36 10.18
CA LYS A 25 2.02 -3.13 11.50
C LYS A 25 2.52 -1.70 11.63
N ARG A 26 2.71 -1.28 12.85
CA ARG A 26 3.22 0.06 13.15
C ARG A 26 4.18 -0.07 14.32
N TYR A 27 5.29 0.68 14.27
CA TYR A 27 6.19 0.72 15.39
C TYR A 27 5.55 1.52 16.52
N THR A 28 5.65 1.00 17.74
CA THR A 28 5.18 1.75 18.90
C THR A 28 6.24 2.78 19.28
N ASN A 29 5.81 3.89 19.84
CA ASN A 29 6.75 4.90 20.29
C ASN A 29 7.31 4.48 21.65
N ASN A 30 8.58 4.81 21.88
CA ASN A 30 9.16 4.60 23.19
C ASN A 30 8.68 5.69 24.15
N GLU A 31 9.19 5.68 25.40
CA GLU A 31 8.74 6.63 26.40
C GLU A 31 9.09 8.08 26.06
N PHE A 32 9.98 8.30 25.10
CA PHE A 32 10.33 9.64 24.65
C PHE A 32 9.57 10.06 23.39
N GLY A 33 8.61 9.27 22.98
CA GLY A 33 7.83 9.59 21.77
C GLY A 33 8.51 9.24 20.45
N GLU A 34 9.64 8.56 20.49
CA GLU A 34 10.34 8.16 19.28
C GLU A 34 9.93 6.76 18.85
N PRO A 35 9.90 6.48 17.52
CA PRO A 35 9.55 5.14 17.07
C PRO A 35 10.52 4.10 17.60
N ASP A 36 10.00 3.05 18.21
CA ASP A 36 10.82 1.96 18.74
C ASP A 36 10.74 0.80 17.75
N HIS A 37 11.80 0.62 16.96
CA HIS A 37 11.85 -0.39 15.92
C HIS A 37 11.93 -1.82 16.45
N THR A 38 12.08 -1.98 17.76
CA THR A 38 12.07 -3.32 18.36
C THR A 38 10.68 -3.74 18.81
N HIS A 39 9.72 -2.82 18.83
CA HIS A 39 8.36 -3.11 19.24
C HIS A 39 7.39 -2.68 18.17
N GLU A 40 6.58 -3.61 17.71
CA GLU A 40 5.58 -3.32 16.68
C GLU A 40 4.22 -3.83 17.12
N THR A 41 3.16 -3.16 16.66
CA THR A 41 1.80 -3.59 16.92
C THR A 41 1.10 -3.81 15.60
N ILE A 42 0.16 -4.75 15.60
CA ILE A 42 -0.64 -5.00 14.42
C ILE A 42 -1.72 -3.92 14.33
N VAL A 43 -1.75 -3.20 13.21
CA VAL A 43 -2.75 -2.16 12.98
C VAL A 43 -4.03 -2.80 12.46
N CYS A 44 -3.92 -3.62 11.44
CA CYS A 44 -5.08 -4.29 10.84
C CYS A 44 -4.61 -5.36 9.86
N THR A 45 -5.53 -6.23 9.49
CA THR A 45 -5.29 -7.23 8.46
C THR A 45 -6.32 -6.99 7.37
N ILE A 46 -5.86 -6.79 6.14
CA ILE A 46 -6.74 -6.49 5.02
C ILE A 46 -6.44 -7.45 3.90
N LYS A 47 -7.50 -7.96 3.28
CA LYS A 47 -7.33 -8.79 2.09
C LYS A 47 -7.26 -7.89 0.88
N CYS A 48 -6.19 -7.99 0.12
CA CYS A 48 -5.86 -7.08 -0.97
C CYS A 48 -5.45 -7.82 -2.23
N LEU A 49 -5.53 -7.12 -3.36
CA LEU A 49 -5.00 -7.60 -4.63
C LEU A 49 -3.76 -6.77 -4.96
N TYR A 50 -2.62 -7.43 -5.15
CA TYR A 50 -1.39 -6.75 -5.50
C TYR A 50 -1.38 -6.38 -6.97
N HIS A 51 -0.98 -5.17 -7.29
CA HIS A 51 -0.74 -4.76 -8.66
C HIS A 51 0.34 -3.67 -8.67
N GLU A 52 0.84 -3.36 -9.84
CA GLU A 52 1.85 -2.32 -9.98
C GLU A 52 1.32 -1.23 -10.89
N GLN A 53 1.59 -0.01 -10.53
CA GLN A 53 1.22 1.14 -11.32
C GLN A 53 2.49 1.73 -11.93
N ASN A 54 2.46 2.06 -13.22
CA ASN A 54 3.59 2.70 -13.86
C ASN A 54 3.55 4.20 -13.60
N SER A 55 4.69 4.74 -13.26
CA SER A 55 4.85 6.18 -13.07
C SER A 55 6.03 6.63 -13.92
N ASN A 56 5.83 7.68 -14.71
CA ASN A 56 6.91 8.23 -15.53
C ASN A 56 7.62 9.34 -14.77
N ILE A 57 8.93 9.20 -14.70
CA ILE A 57 9.77 10.21 -14.05
C ILE A 57 10.60 10.89 -15.12
N GLN A 58 10.54 12.22 -15.16
CA GLN A 58 11.30 13.00 -16.11
C GLN A 58 12.57 13.48 -15.42
N ILE A 59 13.72 13.12 -15.98
CA ILE A 59 15.01 13.53 -15.45
C ILE A 59 15.69 14.41 -16.48
N THR A 60 16.01 15.64 -16.11
CA THR A 60 16.66 16.58 -16.99
C THR A 60 18.08 16.82 -16.50
N THR A 61 19.07 16.58 -17.36
CA THR A 61 20.46 16.86 -17.05
C THR A 61 21.02 17.71 -18.17
N GLY A 62 21.30 18.96 -17.89
CA GLY A 62 21.75 19.91 -18.92
C GLY A 62 20.65 20.11 -19.96
N GLU A 63 20.97 19.84 -21.22
CA GLU A 63 19.99 19.99 -22.30
C GLU A 63 19.30 18.69 -22.61
N THR A 64 19.60 17.62 -21.88
CA THR A 64 19.05 16.29 -22.14
C THR A 64 17.98 15.97 -21.14
N THR A 65 16.83 15.54 -21.63
CA THR A 65 15.74 15.10 -20.78
C THR A 65 15.47 13.63 -21.07
N GLN A 66 15.44 12.82 -19.99
CA GLN A 66 15.14 11.41 -20.10
C GLN A 66 13.86 11.10 -19.33
N ILE A 67 13.04 10.23 -19.88
CA ILE A 67 11.83 9.78 -19.20
C ILE A 67 12.07 8.33 -18.77
N ARG A 68 11.96 8.09 -17.48
CA ARG A 68 12.10 6.74 -16.94
C ARG A 68 10.76 6.30 -16.36
N THR A 69 10.45 5.03 -16.56
CA THR A 69 9.25 4.44 -16.00
C THR A 69 9.59 3.73 -14.70
N LYS A 70 8.90 4.07 -13.65
CA LYS A 70 9.07 3.42 -12.35
C LYS A 70 7.78 2.68 -12.03
N LYS A 71 7.92 1.46 -11.52
CA LYS A 71 6.75 0.69 -11.08
C LYS A 71 6.54 0.92 -9.60
N ILE A 72 5.32 1.27 -9.24
CA ILE A 72 4.95 1.51 -7.85
C ILE A 72 4.06 0.37 -7.41
N PRO A 73 4.45 -0.40 -6.38
CA PRO A 73 3.61 -1.47 -5.88
C PRO A 73 2.37 -0.91 -5.19
N MET A 74 1.22 -1.51 -5.45
CA MET A 74 -0.05 -1.06 -4.91
C MET A 74 -0.89 -2.24 -4.45
N LEU A 75 -1.78 -2.00 -3.50
CA LEU A 75 -2.70 -3.01 -3.01
C LEU A 75 -4.12 -2.50 -3.14
N LEU A 76 -4.92 -3.16 -3.97
CA LEU A 76 -6.32 -2.81 -4.16
C LEU A 76 -7.18 -3.53 -3.13
N CYS A 77 -8.04 -2.80 -2.46
CA CYS A 77 -8.89 -3.37 -1.41
C CYS A 77 -10.19 -2.56 -1.26
N LEU A 78 -11.03 -2.98 -0.32
CA LEU A 78 -12.22 -2.20 0.01
C LEU A 78 -11.78 -0.98 0.84
N TYR A 79 -12.17 0.19 0.41
CA TYR A 79 -11.72 1.44 1.03
C TYR A 79 -12.03 1.50 2.54
N LYS A 80 -13.19 1.01 2.95
CA LYS A 80 -13.57 1.03 4.37
C LYS A 80 -12.63 0.26 5.27
N LYS A 81 -11.86 -0.69 4.71
CA LYS A 81 -10.91 -1.47 5.51
C LYS A 81 -9.64 -0.68 5.80
N THR A 82 -9.42 0.44 5.13
CA THR A 82 -8.20 1.22 5.31
C THR A 82 -8.29 2.26 6.42
N ASN A 83 -9.40 2.30 7.16
CA ASN A 83 -9.61 3.33 8.18
C ASN A 83 -8.49 3.46 9.21
N SER A 84 -7.87 2.35 9.57
CA SER A 84 -6.84 2.35 10.59
C SER A 84 -5.43 2.57 10.02
N LEU A 85 -5.29 2.51 8.69
CA LEU A 85 -3.98 2.65 8.08
C LEU A 85 -3.54 4.10 8.01
N LYS A 86 -2.25 4.32 8.19
CA LYS A 86 -1.63 5.64 8.06
C LYS A 86 -0.33 5.50 7.27
N PRO A 87 0.10 6.55 6.56
CA PRO A 87 1.42 6.52 5.93
C PRO A 87 2.49 6.21 6.97
N GLY A 88 3.42 5.36 6.62
CA GLY A 88 4.46 4.91 7.54
C GLY A 88 4.21 3.52 8.12
N ASP A 89 2.98 3.03 8.08
CA ASP A 89 2.70 1.64 8.48
C ASP A 89 3.40 0.72 7.49
N PHE A 90 3.72 -0.49 7.90
CA PHE A 90 4.47 -1.39 7.05
C PHE A 90 3.89 -2.80 7.06
N MET A 91 4.27 -3.57 6.04
CA MET A 91 3.91 -4.97 5.93
C MET A 91 5.04 -5.74 5.26
N ILE A 92 5.05 -7.05 5.43
CA ILE A 92 6.03 -7.91 4.77
C ILE A 92 5.28 -8.84 3.82
N LEU A 93 5.74 -8.88 2.56
CA LEU A 93 5.15 -9.73 1.55
C LEU A 93 6.28 -10.34 0.73
N ASN A 94 6.30 -11.65 0.62
CA ASN A 94 7.35 -12.37 -0.14
C ASN A 94 8.76 -11.95 0.30
N GLU A 95 8.96 -11.86 1.59
CA GLU A 95 10.25 -11.52 2.19
C GLU A 95 10.72 -10.08 1.91
N LYS A 96 9.85 -9.26 1.36
CA LYS A 96 10.14 -7.84 1.16
C LYS A 96 9.31 -7.02 2.13
N LYS A 97 9.92 -5.98 2.68
CA LYS A 97 9.23 -5.06 3.56
C LYS A 97 8.74 -3.87 2.74
N TYR A 98 7.46 -3.57 2.87
CA TYR A 98 6.83 -2.44 2.18
C TYR A 98 6.30 -1.45 3.21
N LYS A 99 6.44 -0.18 2.92
CA LYS A 99 5.92 0.88 3.76
C LYS A 99 4.77 1.57 3.02
N VAL A 100 3.69 1.85 3.73
CA VAL A 100 2.55 2.55 3.16
C VAL A 100 2.92 4.01 2.95
N THR A 101 2.78 4.49 1.73
CA THR A 101 3.05 5.89 1.41
C THR A 101 1.78 6.72 1.28
N GLY A 102 0.67 6.08 0.98
CA GLY A 102 -0.60 6.78 0.88
C GLY A 102 -1.73 5.83 0.53
N ILE A 103 -2.94 6.32 0.60
CA ILE A 103 -4.14 5.55 0.27
C ILE A 103 -4.97 6.38 -0.68
N VAL A 104 -5.24 5.84 -1.85
CA VAL A 104 -6.05 6.51 -2.85
C VAL A 104 -7.48 6.01 -2.74
N ASN A 105 -8.42 6.94 -2.57
CA ASN A 105 -9.84 6.63 -2.60
C ASN A 105 -10.27 6.76 -4.05
N ILE A 106 -10.40 5.63 -4.74
CA ILE A 106 -10.64 5.62 -6.18
C ILE A 106 -11.93 6.36 -6.52
N GLN A 107 -11.80 7.41 -7.33
CA GLN A 107 -12.88 8.28 -7.77
C GLN A 107 -13.67 8.90 -6.60
N GLU A 108 -13.07 8.91 -5.41
CA GLU A 108 -13.69 9.47 -4.21
C GLU A 108 -15.05 8.87 -3.88
N TRP A 109 -15.27 7.62 -4.29
CA TRP A 109 -16.55 6.95 -4.04
C TRP A 109 -16.61 6.24 -2.68
N ASN A 110 -15.51 6.21 -1.93
CA ASN A 110 -15.42 5.51 -0.64
C ASN A 110 -15.71 4.00 -0.77
N LEU A 111 -15.47 3.43 -1.94
CA LEU A 111 -15.73 2.01 -2.20
C LEU A 111 -14.44 1.23 -2.36
N LEU A 112 -13.59 1.69 -3.25
CA LEU A 112 -12.34 1.02 -3.57
C LEU A 112 -11.18 1.87 -3.09
N GLY A 113 -10.23 1.25 -2.44
CA GLY A 113 -9.01 1.92 -2.00
C GLY A 113 -7.80 1.28 -2.66
N ASP A 114 -6.81 2.07 -2.96
CA ASP A 114 -5.57 1.58 -3.53
C ASP A 114 -4.44 2.09 -2.63
N ILE A 115 -3.77 1.16 -1.98
CA ILE A 115 -2.72 1.50 -1.03
C ILE A 115 -1.41 1.54 -1.78
N SER A 116 -0.77 2.70 -1.82
CA SER A 116 0.53 2.83 -2.46
C SER A 116 1.64 2.48 -1.48
N LEU A 117 2.62 1.74 -1.97
CA LEU A 117 3.68 1.20 -1.15
C LEU A 117 5.05 1.62 -1.67
N GLU A 118 6.04 1.54 -0.79
CA GLU A 118 7.42 1.76 -1.13
C GLU A 118 8.24 0.63 -0.53
N VAL A 119 9.13 0.03 -1.30
CA VAL A 119 9.98 -1.04 -0.81
C VAL A 119 11.03 -0.44 0.11
N VAL A 120 11.19 -1.04 1.29
CA VAL A 120 12.21 -0.63 2.24
C VAL A 120 13.43 -1.52 2.03
N ASP A 121 14.54 -0.90 1.64
CA ASP A 121 15.68 -1.64 1.25
C ASP A 121 16.40 -2.41 2.29
N ASN A 122 16.44 -2.06 3.45
CA ASN A 122 17.28 -2.63 4.40
C ASN A 122 16.77 -3.75 5.12
N VAL A 123 16.20 -4.61 4.47
CA VAL A 123 15.62 -5.61 5.12
C VAL A 123 16.52 -6.64 5.61
N VAL A 124 17.67 -6.48 5.57
CA VAL A 124 18.43 -7.42 6.03
C VAL A 124 18.53 -7.52 7.31
N GLN A 125 18.32 -8.40 7.74
CA GLN A 125 18.44 -8.60 8.81
C GLN A 125 18.94 -9.77 8.99
N ASN A 126 19.34 -10.11 9.54
CA ASN A 126 19.98 -11.24 9.82
C ASN A 126 19.95 -11.61 11.10
#